data_e5610cfe399d632afa4621509aad86e3
#
_entry.id   e5610cfe399d632afa4621509aad86e3
#
_cell.length_a   1.000
_cell.length_b   1.000
_cell.length_c   1.000
_cell.angle_alpha   90.00
_cell.angle_beta   90.00
_cell.angle_gamma   90.00
#
_symmetry.space_group_name_H-M   'P 1'
#
loop_
_entity.id
_entity.type
_entity.pdbx_description
1 polymer ?
#
loop_
_entity_poly.entity_id
_entity_poly.type
_entity_poly.pdbx_seq_one_letter_code
_entity_poly.pdbx_strand_id
1 'polypeptide(L)'
;LIHNWENLKDDLILFLGAGASVGSINESGYSLPNAYELRNQIWSRFILHPSERDAYDFSNLSLMSLEHASTLAEIKSSRRNLELFLAEKFQIQKSLWQHGMLPFLNTKSIFTTNYDNLIEKGFHTVNYGKPLNSIFNNTTSLNSRFIPLYKPHGTIDYPHSKVSEGGFVITQFDYYEIMDTRQKMLESFISDFQNKCVIFIGYSLLDFDIASILYNMARKNKTQCWYAVFPRNDSDVRNMLRDK
;
A
#
# COMPACT_ATOMS: atom_id res chain seq x y z
N LEU A 1 -17.52 -7.65 -14.40
CA LEU A 1 -16.64 -6.54 -14.74
C LEU A 1 -16.62 -6.26 -16.25
N ILE A 2 -16.25 -7.24 -17.09
CA ILE A 2 -16.08 -7.06 -18.54
C ILE A 2 -17.36 -6.57 -19.23
N HIS A 3 -18.53 -7.11 -18.87
CA HIS A 3 -19.82 -6.70 -19.45
C HIS A 3 -20.22 -5.26 -19.13
N ASN A 4 -19.69 -4.68 -18.07
CA ASN A 4 -20.01 -3.31 -17.63
C ASN A 4 -18.86 -2.33 -17.82
N TRP A 5 -17.76 -2.74 -18.47
CA TRP A 5 -16.54 -1.95 -18.56
C TRP A 5 -16.76 -0.55 -19.16
N GLU A 6 -17.54 -0.46 -20.24
CA GLU A 6 -17.82 0.82 -20.91
C GLU A 6 -18.48 1.84 -19.98
N ASN A 7 -19.30 1.37 -19.01
CA ASN A 7 -19.96 2.23 -18.03
C ASN A 7 -19.11 2.55 -16.80
N LEU A 8 -18.05 1.77 -16.56
CA LEU A 8 -17.23 1.86 -15.36
C LEU A 8 -15.91 2.58 -15.58
N LYS A 9 -15.36 2.53 -16.81
CA LYS A 9 -14.01 3.03 -17.12
C LYS A 9 -13.80 4.51 -16.83
N ASP A 10 -14.84 5.34 -16.90
CA ASP A 10 -14.75 6.78 -16.67
C ASP A 10 -14.81 7.17 -15.18
N ASP A 11 -15.14 6.20 -14.30
CA ASP A 11 -15.30 6.40 -12.86
C ASP A 11 -14.49 5.39 -12.03
N LEU A 12 -13.42 4.87 -12.62
CA LEU A 12 -12.60 3.82 -12.02
C LEU A 12 -11.61 4.37 -10.99
N ILE A 13 -11.59 3.74 -9.82
CA ILE A 13 -10.53 3.89 -8.83
C ILE A 13 -9.81 2.56 -8.67
N LEU A 14 -8.49 2.61 -8.61
CA LEU A 14 -7.66 1.46 -8.29
C LEU A 14 -7.20 1.50 -6.84
N PHE A 15 -7.34 0.38 -6.16
CA PHE A 15 -6.77 0.16 -4.84
C PHE A 15 -5.71 -0.96 -4.94
N LEU A 16 -4.44 -0.58 -4.84
CA LEU A 16 -3.31 -1.49 -5.04
C LEU A 16 -2.64 -1.80 -3.70
N GLY A 17 -2.54 -3.07 -3.37
CA GLY A 17 -1.81 -3.54 -2.19
C GLY A 17 -0.49 -4.22 -2.54
N ALA A 18 0.19 -4.81 -1.55
CA ALA A 18 1.48 -5.47 -1.71
C ALA A 18 1.48 -6.57 -2.78
N GLY A 19 0.35 -7.26 -2.99
CA GLY A 19 0.20 -8.25 -4.04
C GLY A 19 0.36 -7.70 -5.46
N ALA A 20 0.12 -6.41 -5.70
CA ALA A 20 0.35 -5.77 -6.99
C ALA A 20 1.85 -5.64 -7.32
N SER A 21 2.72 -5.67 -6.32
CA SER A 21 4.17 -5.58 -6.44
C SER A 21 4.86 -6.96 -6.48
N VAL A 22 4.12 -8.06 -6.34
CA VAL A 22 4.68 -9.42 -6.39
C VAL A 22 5.39 -9.68 -7.70
N GLY A 23 6.61 -10.23 -7.61
CA GLY A 23 7.50 -10.47 -8.75
C GLY A 23 8.42 -9.31 -9.10
N SER A 24 8.28 -8.15 -8.45
CA SER A 24 9.26 -7.06 -8.56
C SER A 24 10.52 -7.38 -7.78
N ILE A 25 11.65 -6.86 -8.25
CA ILE A 25 12.98 -7.10 -7.69
C ILE A 25 13.56 -5.77 -7.24
N ASN A 26 14.08 -5.73 -6.03
CA ASN A 26 14.80 -4.58 -5.50
C ASN A 26 16.23 -4.48 -6.05
N GLU A 27 16.95 -3.41 -5.74
CA GLU A 27 18.32 -3.19 -6.21
C GLU A 27 19.33 -4.24 -5.73
N SER A 28 19.03 -4.91 -4.62
CA SER A 28 19.84 -6.02 -4.11
C SER A 28 19.53 -7.38 -4.77
N GLY A 29 18.61 -7.42 -5.74
CA GLY A 29 18.26 -8.63 -6.49
C GLY A 29 17.22 -9.53 -5.81
N TYR A 30 16.57 -9.08 -4.72
CA TYR A 30 15.55 -9.83 -4.00
C TYR A 30 14.15 -9.38 -4.35
N SER A 31 13.19 -10.31 -4.31
CA SER A 31 11.77 -9.98 -4.42
C SER A 31 11.32 -9.04 -3.30
N LEU A 32 10.39 -8.14 -3.62
CA LEU A 32 9.78 -7.28 -2.60
C LEU A 32 9.02 -8.13 -1.58
N PRO A 33 9.23 -7.88 -0.27
CA PRO A 33 8.55 -8.62 0.78
C PRO A 33 7.07 -8.21 0.89
N ASN A 34 6.21 -9.19 1.15
CA ASN A 34 4.89 -8.92 1.71
C ASN A 34 5.00 -8.57 3.22
N ALA A 35 3.88 -8.19 3.86
CA ALA A 35 3.89 -7.78 5.26
C ALA A 35 4.43 -8.86 6.23
N TYR A 36 4.11 -10.13 5.97
CA TYR A 36 4.60 -11.25 6.77
C TYR A 36 6.11 -11.44 6.63
N GLU A 37 6.61 -11.42 5.41
CA GLU A 37 8.04 -11.54 5.10
C GLU A 37 8.83 -10.34 5.65
N LEU A 38 8.29 -9.13 5.50
CA LEU A 38 8.89 -7.90 6.04
C LEU A 38 9.02 -7.98 7.56
N ARG A 39 7.96 -8.41 8.26
CA ARG A 39 7.98 -8.63 9.72
C ARG A 39 9.11 -9.57 10.13
N ASN A 40 9.22 -10.71 9.44
CA ASN A 40 10.26 -11.71 9.75
C ASN A 40 11.67 -11.16 9.48
N GLN A 41 11.86 -10.39 8.41
CA GLN A 41 13.13 -9.74 8.09
C GLN A 41 13.50 -8.67 9.12
N ILE A 42 12.54 -7.85 9.57
CA ILE A 42 12.74 -6.86 10.64
C ILE A 42 13.13 -7.57 11.94
N TRP A 43 12.41 -8.63 12.31
CA TRP A 43 12.71 -9.41 13.51
C TRP A 43 14.12 -10.00 13.46
N SER A 44 14.47 -10.67 12.37
CA SER A 44 15.81 -11.22 12.16
C SER A 44 16.90 -10.16 12.24
N ARG A 45 16.67 -9.00 11.62
CA ARG A 45 17.68 -7.93 11.53
C ARG A 45 17.94 -7.22 12.84
N PHE A 46 16.89 -6.91 13.61
CA PHE A 46 16.96 -5.98 14.74
C PHE A 46 16.77 -6.64 16.10
N ILE A 47 16.10 -7.80 16.16
CA ILE A 47 15.70 -8.41 17.42
C ILE A 47 16.57 -9.62 17.77
N LEU A 48 16.80 -10.50 16.80
CA LEU A 48 17.61 -11.70 17.01
C LEU A 48 19.10 -11.39 17.10
N HIS A 49 19.79 -12.11 17.99
CA HIS A 49 21.25 -12.14 17.94
C HIS A 49 21.73 -12.79 16.62
N PRO A 50 22.82 -12.36 16.00
CA PRO A 50 23.30 -12.91 14.74
C PRO A 50 23.44 -14.45 14.72
N SER A 51 23.85 -15.05 15.81
CA SER A 51 23.99 -16.52 15.94
C SER A 51 22.66 -17.29 15.98
N GLU A 52 21.53 -16.63 16.17
CA GLU A 52 20.21 -17.26 16.30
C GLU A 52 19.42 -17.20 14.98
N ARG A 53 19.84 -16.37 14.03
CA ARG A 53 19.04 -16.04 12.84
C ARG A 53 18.72 -17.24 11.97
N ASP A 54 19.69 -18.12 11.75
CA ASP A 54 19.54 -19.27 10.85
C ASP A 54 18.68 -20.39 11.46
N ALA A 55 18.63 -20.46 12.79
CA ALA A 55 17.89 -21.50 13.52
C ALA A 55 16.53 -21.05 14.05
N TYR A 56 16.16 -19.76 13.88
CA TYR A 56 14.95 -19.22 14.45
C TYR A 56 13.70 -19.69 13.74
N ASP A 57 12.77 -20.28 14.50
CA ASP A 57 11.45 -20.66 13.98
C ASP A 57 10.50 -19.46 13.99
N PHE A 58 10.31 -18.86 12.81
CA PHE A 58 9.42 -17.71 12.62
C PHE A 58 7.94 -18.01 12.82
N SER A 59 7.53 -19.29 12.97
CA SER A 59 6.16 -19.65 13.35
C SER A 59 5.79 -19.12 14.73
N ASN A 60 6.78 -18.93 15.61
CA ASN A 60 6.61 -18.32 16.93
C ASN A 60 6.12 -16.85 16.86
N LEU A 61 6.26 -16.20 15.71
CA LEU A 61 5.77 -14.84 15.47
C LEU A 61 4.36 -14.78 14.88
N SER A 62 3.65 -15.89 14.81
CA SER A 62 2.33 -15.97 14.13
C SER A 62 1.31 -14.95 14.64
N LEU A 63 1.38 -14.60 15.93
CA LEU A 63 0.49 -13.62 16.57
C LEU A 63 1.09 -12.21 16.62
N MET A 64 2.32 -12.00 16.16
CA MET A 64 2.97 -10.70 16.18
C MET A 64 2.68 -9.96 14.86
N SER A 65 2.19 -8.73 14.96
CA SER A 65 1.97 -7.88 13.80
C SER A 65 3.28 -7.25 13.30
N LEU A 66 3.25 -6.75 12.06
CA LEU A 66 4.37 -6.00 11.47
C LEU A 66 4.68 -4.74 12.28
N GLU A 67 3.63 -4.02 12.71
CA GLU A 67 3.74 -2.78 13.48
C GLU A 67 4.41 -3.01 14.84
N HIS A 68 4.07 -4.12 15.51
CA HIS A 68 4.70 -4.52 16.77
C HIS A 68 6.20 -4.82 16.58
N ALA A 69 6.54 -5.64 15.58
CA ALA A 69 7.93 -5.98 15.29
C ALA A 69 8.74 -4.72 14.93
N SER A 70 8.15 -3.81 14.18
CA SER A 70 8.76 -2.53 13.79
C SER A 70 8.97 -1.60 14.97
N THR A 71 8.00 -1.53 15.89
CA THR A 71 8.12 -0.75 17.13
C THR A 71 9.28 -1.26 18.01
N LEU A 72 9.38 -2.59 18.17
CA LEU A 72 10.51 -3.18 18.91
C LEU A 72 11.84 -2.95 18.21
N ALA A 73 11.89 -3.01 16.88
CA ALA A 73 13.09 -2.71 16.11
C ALA A 73 13.55 -1.27 16.28
N GLU A 74 12.62 -0.31 16.27
CA GLU A 74 12.90 1.10 16.52
C GLU A 74 13.46 1.32 17.94
N ILE A 75 12.85 0.71 18.96
CA ILE A 75 13.31 0.81 20.36
C ILE A 75 14.70 0.20 20.54
N LYS A 76 14.98 -0.96 19.92
CA LYS A 76 16.28 -1.65 20.06
C LYS A 76 17.40 -1.03 19.24
N SER A 77 17.08 -0.32 18.18
CA SER A 77 18.07 0.25 17.27
C SER A 77 17.90 1.77 17.14
N SER A 78 17.10 2.23 16.20
CA SER A 78 16.64 3.61 16.04
C SER A 78 15.65 3.71 14.89
N ARG A 79 14.86 4.78 14.84
CA ARG A 79 13.99 5.11 13.70
C ARG A 79 14.79 5.13 12.39
N ARG A 80 15.93 5.82 12.39
CA ARG A 80 16.77 5.95 11.20
C ARG A 80 17.25 4.61 10.65
N ASN A 81 17.65 3.67 11.50
CA ASN A 81 18.10 2.36 11.06
C ASN A 81 16.97 1.54 10.46
N LEU A 82 15.76 1.64 11.04
CA LEU A 82 14.57 1.00 10.48
C LEU A 82 14.22 1.58 9.10
N GLU A 83 14.24 2.90 8.94
CA GLU A 83 13.97 3.57 7.67
C GLU A 83 14.99 3.23 6.58
N LEU A 84 16.27 3.18 6.93
CA LEU A 84 17.33 2.75 6.00
C LEU A 84 17.13 1.31 5.54
N PHE A 85 16.73 0.44 6.47
CA PHE A 85 16.41 -0.95 6.14
C PHE A 85 15.21 -1.04 5.20
N LEU A 86 14.14 -0.28 5.44
CA LEU A 86 12.97 -0.24 4.57
C LEU A 86 13.33 0.32 3.18
N ALA A 87 14.12 1.39 3.15
CA ALA A 87 14.61 1.96 1.90
C ALA A 87 15.36 0.91 1.07
N GLU A 88 16.28 0.17 1.67
CA GLU A 88 17.01 -0.93 1.03
C GLU A 88 16.05 -2.00 0.47
N LYS A 89 15.02 -2.38 1.22
CA LYS A 89 14.08 -3.44 0.80
C LYS A 89 13.18 -3.03 -0.35
N PHE A 90 12.74 -1.77 -0.38
CA PHE A 90 11.74 -1.28 -1.35
C PHE A 90 12.33 -0.45 -2.49
N GLN A 91 13.65 -0.21 -2.52
CA GLN A 91 14.29 0.44 -3.66
C GLN A 91 14.30 -0.47 -4.88
N ILE A 92 13.60 -0.08 -5.93
CA ILE A 92 13.27 -0.95 -7.06
C ILE A 92 14.34 -0.89 -8.13
N GLN A 93 14.85 -2.05 -8.54
CA GLN A 93 15.73 -2.18 -9.70
C GLN A 93 14.92 -2.20 -11.00
N LYS A 94 13.82 -3.00 -11.04
CA LYS A 94 13.06 -3.23 -12.27
C LYS A 94 11.56 -3.22 -11.98
N SER A 95 10.83 -2.41 -12.75
CA SER A 95 9.36 -2.45 -12.75
C SER A 95 8.85 -3.61 -13.58
N LEU A 96 7.65 -4.09 -13.24
CA LEU A 96 6.95 -5.13 -14.00
C LEU A 96 6.06 -4.50 -15.07
N TRP A 97 5.77 -5.27 -16.11
CA TRP A 97 4.92 -4.84 -17.22
C TRP A 97 3.52 -4.40 -16.78
N GLN A 98 2.94 -5.04 -15.76
CA GLN A 98 1.61 -4.70 -15.26
C GLN A 98 1.52 -3.26 -14.74
N HIS A 99 2.59 -2.72 -14.14
CA HIS A 99 2.62 -1.32 -13.72
C HIS A 99 2.60 -0.35 -14.90
N GLY A 100 3.25 -0.74 -16.01
CA GLY A 100 3.20 0.01 -17.28
C GLY A 100 1.83 -0.03 -17.97
N MET A 101 0.93 -0.95 -17.57
CA MET A 101 -0.44 -0.99 -18.09
C MET A 101 -1.41 -0.05 -17.36
N LEU A 102 -1.07 0.39 -16.14
CA LEU A 102 -1.94 1.26 -15.35
C LEU A 102 -2.34 2.57 -16.03
N PRO A 103 -1.44 3.27 -16.76
CA PRO A 103 -1.80 4.51 -17.47
C PRO A 103 -2.94 4.36 -18.48
N PHE A 104 -3.10 3.15 -19.06
CA PHE A 104 -4.13 2.86 -20.08
C PHE A 104 -5.53 2.63 -19.48
N LEU A 105 -5.64 2.50 -18.15
CA LEU A 105 -6.93 2.26 -17.49
C LEU A 105 -7.77 3.53 -17.28
N ASN A 106 -7.21 4.71 -17.57
CA ASN A 106 -7.89 6.01 -17.41
C ASN A 106 -8.56 6.19 -16.04
N THR A 107 -7.84 5.85 -14.96
CA THR A 107 -8.37 5.91 -13.61
C THR A 107 -8.55 7.34 -13.11
N LYS A 108 -9.54 7.57 -12.23
CA LYS A 108 -9.76 8.87 -11.56
C LYS A 108 -8.74 9.13 -10.45
N SER A 109 -8.46 8.10 -9.67
CA SER A 109 -7.43 8.10 -8.63
C SER A 109 -6.91 6.69 -8.39
N ILE A 110 -5.74 6.62 -7.76
CA ILE A 110 -5.12 5.37 -7.31
C ILE A 110 -4.82 5.51 -5.82
N PHE A 111 -5.09 4.46 -5.07
CA PHE A 111 -4.74 4.36 -3.67
C PHE A 111 -3.82 3.15 -3.47
N THR A 112 -2.79 3.31 -2.65
CA THR A 112 -1.90 2.21 -2.28
C THR A 112 -1.33 2.37 -0.89
N THR A 113 -1.23 1.26 -0.16
CA THR A 113 -0.50 1.18 1.12
C THR A 113 0.97 0.80 0.91
N ASN A 114 1.39 0.55 -0.34
CA ASN A 114 2.75 0.15 -0.66
C ASN A 114 3.73 1.31 -0.53
N TYR A 115 4.92 1.01 -0.03
CA TYR A 115 6.02 1.97 0.10
C TYR A 115 6.77 2.21 -1.22
N ASP A 116 6.81 1.18 -2.10
CA ASP A 116 7.53 1.23 -3.38
C ASP A 116 6.99 2.30 -4.34
N ASN A 117 7.76 2.62 -5.38
CA ASN A 117 7.40 3.59 -6.41
C ASN A 117 7.14 2.93 -7.79
N LEU A 118 6.67 1.68 -7.80
CA LEU A 118 6.40 0.94 -9.04
C LEU A 118 5.31 1.57 -9.89
N ILE A 119 4.28 2.13 -9.23
CA ILE A 119 3.17 2.80 -9.91
C ILE A 119 3.71 4.04 -10.63
N GLU A 120 4.46 4.87 -9.91
CA GLU A 120 5.08 6.08 -10.46
C GLU A 120 6.02 5.75 -11.62
N LYS A 121 6.87 4.73 -11.46
CA LYS A 121 7.75 4.24 -12.53
C LYS A 121 6.98 3.74 -13.74
N GLY A 122 5.87 3.03 -13.55
CA GLY A 122 5.01 2.55 -14.63
C GLY A 122 4.46 3.72 -15.46
N PHE A 123 3.93 4.75 -14.82
CA PHE A 123 3.41 5.95 -15.49
C PHE A 123 4.52 6.74 -16.19
N HIS A 124 5.66 6.90 -15.55
CA HIS A 124 6.79 7.62 -16.14
C HIS A 124 7.36 6.90 -17.38
N THR A 125 7.46 5.57 -17.34
CA THR A 125 8.03 4.78 -18.43
C THR A 125 7.19 4.82 -19.69
N VAL A 126 5.86 4.79 -19.54
CA VAL A 126 4.93 4.72 -20.68
C VAL A 126 4.63 6.11 -21.25
N ASN A 127 4.68 7.15 -20.42
CA ASN A 127 4.38 8.55 -20.79
C ASN A 127 3.06 8.68 -21.59
N TYR A 128 2.01 7.99 -21.13
CA TYR A 128 0.69 7.97 -21.75
C TYR A 128 -0.38 8.46 -20.77
N GLY A 129 -1.35 9.21 -21.26
CA GLY A 129 -2.47 9.70 -20.48
C GLY A 129 -2.09 10.85 -19.54
N LYS A 130 -2.84 11.00 -18.45
CA LYS A 130 -2.55 12.02 -17.43
C LYS A 130 -1.40 11.54 -16.54
N PRO A 131 -0.46 12.42 -16.18
CA PRO A 131 0.58 12.08 -15.22
C PRO A 131 0.01 11.90 -13.81
N LEU A 132 0.80 11.27 -12.93
CA LEU A 132 0.46 11.10 -11.52
C LEU A 132 0.82 12.33 -10.69
N ASN A 133 0.04 12.54 -9.62
CA ASN A 133 0.38 13.40 -8.49
C ASN A 133 0.39 12.56 -7.22
N SER A 134 1.56 12.17 -6.72
CA SER A 134 1.70 11.38 -5.50
C SER A 134 1.40 12.23 -4.27
N ILE A 135 0.44 11.78 -3.47
CA ILE A 135 -0.07 12.45 -2.28
C ILE A 135 0.24 11.57 -1.08
N PHE A 136 1.19 11.99 -0.27
CA PHE A 136 1.69 11.23 0.88
C PHE A 136 1.66 12.04 2.19
N ASN A 137 1.12 13.26 2.15
CA ASN A 137 0.94 14.13 3.33
C ASN A 137 -0.22 15.12 3.11
N ASN A 138 -0.54 15.90 4.13
CA ASN A 138 -1.62 16.89 4.10
C ASN A 138 -1.29 18.17 3.32
N THR A 139 -0.03 18.38 2.93
CA THR A 139 0.43 19.62 2.27
C THR A 139 0.45 19.49 0.76
N THR A 140 0.41 18.27 0.22
CA THR A 140 0.39 18.03 -1.23
C THR A 140 -0.95 18.50 -1.80
N SER A 141 -0.92 19.45 -2.71
CA SER A 141 -2.12 19.99 -3.35
C SER A 141 -2.64 19.07 -4.45
N LEU A 142 -3.96 18.91 -4.51
CA LEU A 142 -4.63 18.26 -5.63
C LEU A 142 -4.58 19.16 -6.87
N ASN A 143 -4.17 18.58 -7.99
CA ASN A 143 -4.16 19.27 -9.28
C ASN A 143 -4.97 18.42 -10.29
N SER A 144 -6.06 18.98 -10.80
CA SER A 144 -6.99 18.30 -11.72
C SER A 144 -6.37 17.83 -13.05
N ARG A 145 -5.18 18.30 -13.38
CA ARG A 145 -4.43 17.86 -14.57
C ARG A 145 -3.74 16.51 -14.37
N PHE A 146 -3.66 16.04 -13.13
CA PHE A 146 -2.97 14.82 -12.74
C PHE A 146 -3.97 13.80 -12.19
N ILE A 147 -3.57 12.52 -12.19
CA ILE A 147 -4.25 11.46 -11.47
C ILE A 147 -3.71 11.45 -10.03
N PRO A 148 -4.55 11.62 -9.00
CA PRO A 148 -4.11 11.50 -7.61
C PRO A 148 -3.65 10.07 -7.31
N LEU A 149 -2.45 9.91 -6.74
CA LEU A 149 -1.95 8.67 -6.17
C LEU A 149 -1.80 8.84 -4.66
N TYR A 150 -2.73 8.30 -3.90
CA TYR A 150 -2.74 8.37 -2.44
C TYR A 150 -1.85 7.30 -1.82
N LYS A 151 -0.88 7.70 -1.00
CA LYS A 151 0.09 6.82 -0.30
C LYS A 151 0.07 7.11 1.22
N PRO A 152 -0.96 6.66 1.96
CA PRO A 152 -1.09 6.98 3.38
C PRO A 152 0.03 6.42 4.25
N HIS A 153 0.66 5.32 3.86
CA HIS A 153 1.78 4.73 4.59
C HIS A 153 3.15 5.34 4.24
N GLY A 154 3.16 6.39 3.40
CA GLY A 154 4.39 7.03 2.97
C GLY A 154 4.99 6.41 1.70
N THR A 155 6.20 6.81 1.37
CA THR A 155 6.86 6.43 0.13
C THR A 155 8.37 6.29 0.31
N ILE A 156 8.97 5.39 -0.47
CA ILE A 156 10.42 5.19 -0.55
C ILE A 156 11.18 6.48 -0.97
N ASP A 157 10.52 7.39 -1.66
CA ASP A 157 11.15 8.62 -2.14
C ASP A 157 11.49 9.59 -0.98
N TYR A 158 10.91 9.37 0.22
CA TYR A 158 11.12 10.19 1.42
C TYR A 158 11.40 9.33 2.66
N PRO A 159 12.44 8.46 2.63
CA PRO A 159 12.63 7.44 3.67
C PRO A 159 13.02 7.99 5.05
N HIS A 160 13.48 9.25 5.11
CA HIS A 160 13.95 9.90 6.34
C HIS A 160 13.05 11.03 6.82
N SER A 161 11.90 11.22 6.20
CA SER A 161 10.94 12.25 6.58
C SER A 161 10.10 11.79 7.78
N LYS A 162 9.62 12.75 8.58
CA LYS A 162 8.61 12.48 9.60
C LYS A 162 7.32 11.97 8.97
N VAL A 163 6.51 11.26 9.75
CA VAL A 163 5.20 10.78 9.28
C VAL A 163 4.36 11.91 8.69
N SER A 164 4.33 13.08 9.34
CA SER A 164 3.61 14.28 8.87
C SER A 164 4.14 14.83 7.53
N GLU A 165 5.38 14.54 7.18
CA GLU A 165 6.03 14.99 5.93
C GLU A 165 5.95 13.97 4.80
N GLY A 166 5.46 12.78 5.07
CA GLY A 166 5.34 11.70 4.06
C GLY A 166 6.20 10.48 4.34
N GLY A 167 6.88 10.43 5.49
CA GLY A 167 7.68 9.28 5.94
C GLY A 167 6.85 8.01 6.15
N PHE A 168 7.54 6.91 6.39
CA PHE A 168 6.91 5.61 6.57
C PHE A 168 5.99 5.55 7.78
N VAL A 169 4.82 4.97 7.60
CA VAL A 169 3.89 4.53 8.65
C VAL A 169 4.07 3.03 8.81
N ILE A 170 4.77 2.60 9.86
CA ILE A 170 5.14 1.19 10.04
C ILE A 170 5.16 0.75 11.51
N THR A 171 5.39 1.65 12.48
CA THR A 171 5.30 1.34 13.90
C THR A 171 3.90 1.57 14.44
N GLN A 172 3.56 0.99 15.59
CA GLN A 172 2.25 1.25 16.22
C GLN A 172 2.03 2.73 16.50
N PHE A 173 3.08 3.48 16.87
CA PHE A 173 2.98 4.90 17.12
C PHE A 173 2.67 5.68 15.84
N ASP A 174 3.26 5.31 14.71
CA ASP A 174 2.95 5.92 13.41
C ASP A 174 1.47 5.72 13.04
N TYR A 175 0.90 4.53 13.31
CA TYR A 175 -0.51 4.25 13.06
C TYR A 175 -1.44 5.07 13.95
N TYR A 176 -1.06 5.35 15.20
CA TYR A 176 -1.85 6.26 16.06
C TYR A 176 -1.86 7.69 15.53
N GLU A 177 -0.77 8.13 14.89
CA GLU A 177 -0.65 9.48 14.34
C GLU A 177 -1.25 9.63 12.93
N ILE A 178 -1.52 8.53 12.21
CA ILE A 178 -1.91 8.57 10.78
C ILE A 178 -3.19 9.38 10.56
N MET A 179 -4.17 9.25 11.43
CA MET A 179 -5.45 9.95 11.30
C MET A 179 -5.28 11.46 11.39
N ASP A 180 -4.41 11.93 12.28
CA ASP A 180 -4.15 13.36 12.48
C ASP A 180 -3.22 13.89 11.36
N THR A 181 -2.15 13.17 11.06
CA THR A 181 -1.11 13.61 10.13
C THR A 181 -1.52 13.47 8.66
N ARG A 182 -2.48 12.60 8.35
CA ARG A 182 -2.96 12.29 6.99
C ARG A 182 -4.44 12.61 6.78
N GLN A 183 -5.10 13.28 7.72
CA GLN A 183 -6.55 13.50 7.72
C GLN A 183 -7.05 14.08 6.38
N LYS A 184 -6.48 15.19 5.91
CA LYS A 184 -6.92 15.84 4.65
C LYS A 184 -6.75 14.95 3.44
N MET A 185 -5.67 14.17 3.41
CA MET A 185 -5.43 13.21 2.34
C MET A 185 -6.49 12.09 2.36
N LEU A 186 -6.80 11.54 3.54
CA LEU A 186 -7.82 10.50 3.70
C LEU A 186 -9.22 11.02 3.39
N GLU A 187 -9.55 12.24 3.79
CA GLU A 187 -10.82 12.91 3.43
C GLU A 187 -10.96 13.09 1.92
N SER A 188 -9.88 13.50 1.25
CA SER A 188 -9.86 13.64 -0.22
C SER A 188 -10.05 12.30 -0.91
N PHE A 189 -9.36 11.26 -0.42
CA PHE A 189 -9.53 9.88 -0.90
C PHE A 189 -10.97 9.40 -0.68
N ILE A 190 -11.55 9.59 0.51
CA ILE A 190 -12.93 9.21 0.81
C ILE A 190 -13.90 9.91 -0.14
N SER A 191 -13.68 11.18 -0.43
CA SER A 191 -14.49 11.96 -1.38
C SER A 191 -14.39 11.38 -2.80
N ASP A 192 -13.18 11.05 -3.26
CA ASP A 192 -12.98 10.42 -4.56
C ASP A 192 -13.64 9.04 -4.66
N PHE A 193 -13.62 8.29 -3.56
CA PHE A 193 -14.15 6.93 -3.49
C PHE A 193 -15.69 6.88 -3.53
N GLN A 194 -16.33 7.96 -3.05
CA GLN A 194 -17.80 8.03 -3.04
C GLN A 194 -18.32 8.05 -4.48
N ASN A 195 -19.28 7.15 -4.73
CA ASN A 195 -19.95 7.04 -6.03
C ASN A 195 -19.04 6.61 -7.21
N LYS A 196 -17.98 5.86 -6.95
CA LYS A 196 -17.06 5.35 -7.97
C LYS A 196 -16.97 3.82 -7.97
N CYS A 197 -16.57 3.28 -9.11
CA CYS A 197 -16.22 1.86 -9.22
C CYS A 197 -14.80 1.64 -8.69
N VAL A 198 -14.65 0.70 -7.78
CA VAL A 198 -13.35 0.39 -7.16
C VAL A 198 -12.90 -1.01 -7.53
N ILE A 199 -11.63 -1.13 -7.95
CA ILE A 199 -10.99 -2.43 -8.17
C ILE A 199 -9.82 -2.57 -7.21
N PHE A 200 -9.91 -3.54 -6.32
CA PHE A 200 -8.83 -3.94 -5.42
C PHE A 200 -7.93 -4.96 -6.10
N ILE A 201 -6.64 -4.72 -6.12
CA ILE A 201 -5.63 -5.63 -6.70
C ILE A 201 -4.53 -5.88 -5.67
N GLY A 202 -4.36 -7.13 -5.26
CA GLY A 202 -3.30 -7.52 -4.34
C GLY A 202 -3.38 -6.92 -2.95
N TYR A 203 -4.56 -6.50 -2.50
CA TYR A 203 -4.81 -5.97 -1.16
C TYR A 203 -5.49 -7.02 -0.28
N SER A 204 -4.91 -7.26 0.90
CA SER A 204 -5.35 -8.34 1.79
C SER A 204 -6.50 -7.98 2.74
N LEU A 205 -6.85 -6.70 2.87
CA LEU A 205 -7.79 -6.16 3.89
C LEU A 205 -7.34 -6.40 5.36
N LEU A 206 -6.06 -6.71 5.57
CA LEU A 206 -5.51 -6.95 6.91
C LEU A 206 -5.03 -5.67 7.61
N ASP A 207 -4.90 -4.57 6.88
CA ASP A 207 -4.65 -3.25 7.43
C ASP A 207 -5.93 -2.72 8.07
N PHE A 208 -6.00 -2.77 9.41
CA PHE A 208 -7.22 -2.48 10.16
C PHE A 208 -7.72 -1.05 9.95
N ASP A 209 -6.83 -0.06 9.91
CA ASP A 209 -7.21 1.35 9.80
C ASP A 209 -7.85 1.64 8.45
N ILE A 210 -7.21 1.21 7.38
CA ILE A 210 -7.75 1.37 6.02
C ILE A 210 -8.98 0.49 5.81
N ALA A 211 -8.99 -0.75 6.31
CA ALA A 211 -10.15 -1.63 6.22
C ALA A 211 -11.36 -1.05 6.97
N SER A 212 -11.16 -0.40 8.12
CA SER A 212 -12.21 0.29 8.87
C SER A 212 -12.81 1.46 8.08
N ILE A 213 -11.97 2.27 7.42
CA ILE A 213 -12.42 3.35 6.53
C ILE A 213 -13.26 2.78 5.38
N LEU A 214 -12.75 1.77 4.69
CA LEU A 214 -13.44 1.10 3.58
C LEU A 214 -14.78 0.50 4.00
N TYR A 215 -14.83 -0.17 5.16
CA TYR A 215 -16.06 -0.72 5.71
C TYR A 215 -17.13 0.37 5.98
N ASN A 216 -16.72 1.47 6.59
CA ASN A 216 -17.61 2.59 6.86
C ASN A 216 -18.14 3.23 5.56
N MET A 217 -17.32 3.28 4.52
CA MET A 217 -17.72 3.75 3.19
C MET A 217 -18.72 2.81 2.53
N ALA A 218 -18.44 1.49 2.54
CA ALA A 218 -19.33 0.48 1.98
C ALA A 218 -20.72 0.50 2.62
N ARG A 219 -20.80 0.68 3.94
CA ARG A 219 -22.08 0.80 4.65
C ARG A 219 -22.93 1.99 4.21
N LYS A 220 -22.30 3.09 3.82
CA LYS A 220 -22.98 4.32 3.38
C LYS A 220 -23.42 4.26 1.92
N ASN A 221 -22.70 3.50 1.09
CA ASN A 221 -22.85 3.47 -0.37
C ASN A 221 -23.39 2.12 -0.87
N LYS A 222 -24.69 1.87 -0.66
CA LYS A 222 -25.33 0.60 -1.00
C LYS A 222 -25.48 0.30 -2.51
N THR A 223 -25.17 1.23 -3.38
CA THR A 223 -25.47 1.14 -4.82
C THR A 223 -24.26 0.83 -5.70
N GLN A 224 -23.05 0.67 -5.10
CA GLN A 224 -21.83 0.53 -5.87
C GLN A 224 -21.25 -0.86 -5.81
N CYS A 225 -20.75 -1.31 -6.98
CA CYS A 225 -20.02 -2.55 -7.06
C CYS A 225 -18.53 -2.29 -6.88
N TRP A 226 -17.95 -2.89 -5.86
CA TRP A 226 -16.52 -3.03 -5.69
C TRP A 226 -16.09 -4.39 -6.21
N TYR A 227 -14.95 -4.43 -6.87
CA TYR A 227 -14.37 -5.62 -7.44
C TYR A 227 -13.03 -5.91 -6.78
N ALA A 228 -12.70 -7.18 -6.61
CA ALA A 228 -11.41 -7.58 -6.09
C ALA A 228 -10.78 -8.66 -6.97
N VAL A 229 -9.48 -8.54 -7.20
CA VAL A 229 -8.68 -9.52 -7.93
C VAL A 229 -7.86 -10.31 -6.93
N PHE A 230 -8.14 -11.61 -6.81
CA PHE A 230 -7.44 -12.54 -5.94
C PHE A 230 -6.65 -13.55 -6.76
N PRO A 231 -5.47 -14.00 -6.27
CA PRO A 231 -4.65 -14.99 -6.96
C PRO A 231 -5.26 -16.39 -6.96
N ARG A 232 -6.22 -16.65 -6.04
CA ARG A 232 -6.92 -17.93 -5.89
C ARG A 232 -8.42 -17.69 -5.75
N ASN A 233 -9.20 -18.65 -6.23
CA ASN A 233 -10.65 -18.67 -6.01
C ASN A 233 -10.96 -19.20 -4.59
N ASP A 234 -10.78 -18.35 -3.60
CA ASP A 234 -11.07 -18.67 -2.21
C ASP A 234 -12.56 -18.39 -1.93
N SER A 235 -13.32 -19.47 -1.67
CA SER A 235 -14.77 -19.39 -1.41
C SER A 235 -15.07 -18.62 -0.12
N ASP A 236 -14.23 -18.76 0.90
CA ASP A 236 -14.47 -18.17 2.22
C ASP A 236 -14.23 -16.67 2.20
N VAL A 237 -13.15 -16.22 1.54
CA VAL A 237 -12.91 -14.78 1.31
C VAL A 237 -14.01 -14.18 0.44
N ARG A 238 -14.48 -14.89 -0.59
CA ARG A 238 -15.58 -14.43 -1.43
C ARG A 238 -16.87 -14.26 -0.64
N ASN A 239 -17.22 -15.24 0.18
CA ASN A 239 -18.42 -15.20 1.01
C ASN A 239 -18.34 -14.06 2.04
N MET A 240 -17.19 -13.92 2.72
CA MET A 240 -16.95 -12.83 3.67
C MET A 240 -17.14 -11.46 3.03
N LEU A 241 -16.69 -11.23 1.79
CA LEU A 241 -16.83 -9.95 1.11
C LEU A 241 -18.22 -9.73 0.48
N ARG A 242 -18.95 -10.80 0.16
CA ARG A 242 -20.29 -10.72 -0.43
C ARG A 242 -21.38 -10.39 0.58
N ASP A 243 -21.21 -10.84 1.80
CA ASP A 243 -22.22 -10.71 2.87
C ASP A 243 -22.05 -9.41 3.69
N LYS A 244 -21.11 -8.56 3.32
CA LYS A 244 -20.84 -7.23 3.93
C LYS A 244 -21.21 -6.09 3.01
#